data_782b3b6ac2b26d151c824644d08384f2
#
_entry.id   782b3b6ac2b26d151c824644d08384f2
#
_cell.length_a   1.000
_cell.length_b   1.000
_cell.length_c   1.000
_cell.angle_alpha   90.00
_cell.angle_beta   90.00
_cell.angle_gamma   90.00
#
_symmetry.space_group_name_H-M   'P 1'
#
loop_
_entity.id
_entity.type
_entity.pdbx_description
1 polymer ?
#
loop_
_entity_poly.entity_id
_entity_poly.type
_entity_poly.pdbx_seq_one_letter_code
_entity_poly.pdbx_strand_id
1 'polypeptide(L)'
;MKKVLICLFGLMVMSNYSYAHTPLCTCYDNGDGTVTCEGGFSDGSSAAGVTMLVVDKSGKVLIKGKMNEDSEFTFKKPNVPYTVIFDAGTGHVLKIDSKDIIE
;
A
#
# COMPACT_ATOMS: atom_id res chain seq x y z
N MET A 1 5.64 -27.08 39.59
CA MET A 1 6.05 -27.56 38.28
C MET A 1 5.05 -27.31 37.19
N LYS A 2 3.79 -27.59 37.40
CA LYS A 2 2.75 -27.39 36.37
C LYS A 2 2.51 -25.92 36.00
N LYS A 3 2.76 -25.01 36.92
CA LYS A 3 2.55 -23.57 36.68
C LYS A 3 3.56 -22.95 35.70
N VAL A 4 4.76 -23.50 35.60
CA VAL A 4 5.79 -22.96 34.72
C VAL A 4 5.48 -23.24 33.26
N LEU A 5 4.87 -24.38 32.97
CA LEU A 5 4.48 -24.75 31.61
C LEU A 5 3.41 -23.80 31.03
N ILE A 6 2.48 -23.33 31.85
CA ILE A 6 1.41 -22.44 31.43
C ILE A 6 1.97 -21.08 31.07
N CYS A 7 2.95 -20.57 31.80
CA CYS A 7 3.56 -19.28 31.51
C CYS A 7 4.33 -19.27 30.17
N LEU A 8 5.01 -20.34 29.87
CA LEU A 8 5.74 -20.47 28.59
C LEU A 8 4.79 -20.51 27.41
N PHE A 9 3.67 -21.14 27.56
CA PHE A 9 2.66 -21.23 26.52
C PHE A 9 2.05 -19.86 26.19
N GLY A 10 1.80 -19.05 27.18
CA GLY A 10 1.25 -17.70 26.99
C GLY A 10 2.21 -16.77 26.24
N LEU A 11 3.51 -16.89 26.46
CA LEU A 11 4.50 -16.07 25.78
C LEU A 11 4.59 -16.38 24.30
N MET A 12 4.45 -17.63 23.89
CA MET A 12 4.52 -18.02 22.50
C MET A 12 3.35 -17.47 21.67
N VAL A 13 2.18 -17.34 22.25
CA VAL A 13 1.00 -16.80 21.57
C VAL A 13 1.16 -15.32 21.25
N MET A 14 1.84 -14.56 22.11
CA MET A 14 2.00 -13.11 21.94
C MET A 14 2.99 -12.72 20.85
N SER A 15 3.88 -13.59 20.44
CA SER A 15 4.92 -13.24 19.46
C SER A 15 4.46 -13.27 18.02
N ASN A 16 3.21 -13.64 17.73
CA ASN A 16 2.73 -13.86 16.37
C ASN A 16 1.90 -12.70 15.79
N TYR A 17 1.82 -11.56 16.47
CA TYR A 17 0.94 -10.47 16.02
C TYR A 17 1.59 -9.40 15.18
N SER A 18 2.91 -9.43 14.97
CA SER A 18 3.62 -8.25 14.50
C SER A 18 3.68 -8.06 12.99
N TYR A 19 3.19 -9.00 12.17
CA TYR A 19 3.51 -8.98 10.74
C TYR A 19 2.32 -9.23 9.81
N ALA A 20 1.09 -9.04 10.31
CA ALA A 20 -0.10 -9.46 9.57
C ALA A 20 -0.48 -8.55 8.40
N HIS A 21 -0.01 -7.29 8.35
CA HIS A 21 -0.53 -6.30 7.41
C HIS A 21 0.56 -5.48 6.74
N THR A 22 1.46 -6.13 6.03
CA THR A 22 2.43 -5.40 5.22
C THR A 22 1.74 -4.87 3.97
N PRO A 23 1.78 -3.55 3.71
CA PRO A 23 1.15 -2.99 2.52
C PRO A 23 1.89 -3.39 1.26
N LEU A 24 1.15 -3.64 0.19
CA LEU A 24 1.67 -4.00 -1.12
C LEU A 24 0.99 -3.13 -2.16
N CYS A 25 1.76 -2.55 -3.07
CA CYS A 25 1.21 -1.78 -4.16
C CYS A 25 2.16 -1.81 -5.36
N THR A 26 1.62 -2.13 -6.52
CA THR A 26 2.35 -2.13 -7.77
C THR A 26 1.60 -1.27 -8.78
N CYS A 27 2.32 -0.39 -9.47
CA CYS A 27 1.74 0.47 -10.50
C CYS A 27 2.37 0.16 -11.84
N TYR A 28 1.58 0.29 -12.90
CA TYR A 28 2.07 0.10 -14.27
C TYR A 28 1.42 1.09 -15.21
N ASP A 29 2.18 1.46 -16.25
CA ASP A 29 1.73 2.36 -17.31
C ASP A 29 0.93 1.55 -18.33
N ASN A 30 -0.29 1.98 -18.61
CA ASN A 30 -1.19 1.26 -19.53
C ASN A 30 -0.88 1.52 -21.01
N GLY A 31 0.01 2.47 -21.30
CA GLY A 31 0.37 2.80 -22.67
C GLY A 31 -0.63 3.70 -23.39
N ASP A 32 -1.69 4.11 -22.71
CA ASP A 32 -2.76 4.95 -23.27
C ASP A 32 -2.88 6.31 -22.58
N GLY A 33 -1.90 6.69 -21.80
CA GLY A 33 -1.91 7.93 -21.03
C GLY A 33 -2.47 7.77 -19.62
N THR A 34 -2.74 6.54 -19.19
CA THR A 34 -3.18 6.25 -17.83
C THR A 34 -2.22 5.29 -17.13
N VAL A 35 -2.28 5.31 -15.80
CA VAL A 35 -1.51 4.42 -14.92
C VAL A 35 -2.49 3.70 -14.00
N THR A 36 -2.31 2.41 -13.81
CA THR A 36 -3.11 1.62 -12.88
C THR A 36 -2.22 1.11 -11.76
N CYS A 37 -2.70 1.25 -10.53
CA CYS A 37 -2.06 0.69 -9.35
C CYS A 37 -2.95 -0.39 -8.75
N GLU A 38 -2.33 -1.50 -8.36
CA GLU A 38 -2.99 -2.63 -7.70
C GLU A 38 -2.43 -2.74 -6.29
N GLY A 39 -3.31 -2.80 -5.30
CA GLY A 39 -2.92 -2.82 -3.91
C GLY A 39 -3.43 -4.03 -3.15
N GLY A 40 -2.89 -4.20 -1.97
CA GLY A 40 -3.29 -5.27 -1.07
C GLY A 40 -2.42 -5.29 0.16
N PHE A 41 -2.57 -6.36 0.94
CA PHE A 41 -1.76 -6.58 2.14
C PHE A 41 -1.24 -8.01 2.13
N SER A 42 -0.12 -8.23 2.82
CA SER A 42 0.56 -9.52 2.82
C SER A 42 -0.28 -10.67 3.39
N ASP A 43 -1.30 -10.35 4.19
CA ASP A 43 -2.23 -11.36 4.72
C ASP A 43 -3.39 -11.66 3.76
N GLY A 44 -3.39 -11.06 2.56
CA GLY A 44 -4.44 -11.25 1.57
C GLY A 44 -5.64 -10.33 1.75
N SER A 45 -5.63 -9.43 2.73
CA SER A 45 -6.76 -8.51 2.90
C SER A 45 -6.80 -7.47 1.79
N SER A 46 -8.02 -6.98 1.51
CA SER A 46 -8.30 -6.01 0.46
C SER A 46 -7.75 -4.63 0.78
N ALA A 47 -7.30 -3.91 -0.24
CA ALA A 47 -6.94 -2.51 -0.15
C ALA A 47 -8.06 -1.57 -0.61
N ALA A 48 -9.28 -2.07 -0.78
CA ALA A 48 -10.43 -1.23 -1.13
C ALA A 48 -10.56 -0.07 -0.14
N GLY A 49 -10.75 1.14 -0.65
CA GLY A 49 -10.92 2.33 0.17
C GLY A 49 -9.62 2.97 0.67
N VAL A 50 -8.47 2.37 0.41
CA VAL A 50 -7.17 2.95 0.79
C VAL A 50 -6.94 4.26 0.03
N THR A 51 -6.50 5.29 0.74
CA THR A 51 -6.23 6.60 0.14
C THR A 51 -5.04 6.53 -0.80
N MET A 52 -5.22 7.09 -2.00
CA MET A 52 -4.18 7.20 -3.01
C MET A 52 -3.90 8.66 -3.32
N LEU A 53 -2.63 9.02 -3.36
CA LEU A 53 -2.19 10.35 -3.74
C LEU A 53 -1.18 10.25 -4.87
N VAL A 54 -1.22 11.23 -5.77
CA VAL A 54 -0.17 11.44 -6.76
C VAL A 54 0.37 12.84 -6.53
N VAL A 55 1.65 12.94 -6.22
CA VAL A 55 2.28 14.21 -5.85
C VAL A 55 3.43 14.52 -6.79
N ASP A 56 3.74 15.82 -6.96
CA ASP A 56 4.90 16.23 -7.75
C ASP A 56 6.17 16.27 -6.88
N LYS A 57 7.28 16.73 -7.44
CA LYS A 57 8.56 16.79 -6.74
C LYS A 57 8.55 17.71 -5.52
N SER A 58 7.68 18.72 -5.53
CA SER A 58 7.57 19.65 -4.40
C SER A 58 6.65 19.15 -3.30
N GLY A 59 5.99 18.00 -3.52
CA GLY A 59 5.03 17.45 -2.59
C GLY A 59 3.61 17.95 -2.81
N LYS A 60 3.37 18.72 -3.88
CA LYS A 60 2.03 19.19 -4.20
C LYS A 60 1.18 18.01 -4.68
N VAL A 61 -0.01 17.88 -4.11
CA VAL A 61 -0.97 16.84 -4.51
C VAL A 61 -1.56 17.19 -5.87
N LEU A 62 -1.33 16.35 -6.85
CA LEU A 62 -1.88 16.49 -8.20
C LEU A 62 -3.19 15.73 -8.34
N ILE A 63 -3.28 14.56 -7.71
CA ILE A 63 -4.45 13.68 -7.79
C ILE A 63 -4.64 13.05 -6.41
N LYS A 64 -5.90 12.99 -5.97
CA LYS A 64 -6.28 12.31 -4.74
C LYS A 64 -7.48 11.43 -5.00
N GLY A 65 -7.47 10.22 -4.49
CA GLY A 65 -8.58 9.30 -4.62
C GLY A 65 -8.44 8.12 -3.67
N LYS A 66 -9.17 7.07 -3.97
CA LYS A 66 -9.17 5.85 -3.17
C LYS A 66 -9.17 4.63 -4.08
N MET A 67 -8.57 3.56 -3.63
CA MET A 67 -8.67 2.29 -4.35
C MET A 67 -10.12 1.83 -4.40
N ASN A 68 -10.49 1.26 -5.53
CA ASN A 68 -11.85 0.77 -5.75
C ASN A 68 -12.08 -0.58 -5.06
N GLU A 69 -13.24 -1.19 -5.27
CA GLU A 69 -13.61 -2.47 -4.65
C GLU A 69 -12.69 -3.63 -5.05
N ASP A 70 -12.00 -3.50 -6.18
CA ASP A 70 -11.05 -4.50 -6.66
C ASP A 70 -9.62 -4.19 -6.23
N SER A 71 -9.43 -3.26 -5.29
CA SER A 71 -8.11 -2.83 -4.82
C SER A 71 -7.25 -2.24 -5.94
N GLU A 72 -7.89 -1.50 -6.84
CA GLU A 72 -7.23 -0.83 -7.96
C GLU A 72 -7.49 0.66 -7.96
N PHE A 73 -6.55 1.41 -8.51
CA PHE A 73 -6.68 2.85 -8.71
C PHE A 73 -6.05 3.22 -10.04
N THR A 74 -6.84 3.81 -10.93
CA THR A 74 -6.36 4.26 -12.25
C THR A 74 -6.46 5.78 -12.33
N PHE A 75 -5.40 6.41 -12.83
CA PHE A 75 -5.35 7.86 -12.96
C PHE A 75 -4.68 8.27 -14.27
N LYS A 76 -4.98 9.50 -14.70
CA LYS A 76 -4.34 10.09 -15.87
C LYS A 76 -2.88 10.40 -15.54
N LYS A 77 -1.96 9.92 -16.36
CA LYS A 77 -0.53 10.13 -16.16
C LYS A 77 -0.19 11.63 -16.20
N PRO A 78 0.43 12.17 -15.14
CA PRO A 78 0.87 13.56 -15.15
C PRO A 78 1.99 13.78 -16.18
N ASN A 79 2.10 15.01 -16.66
CA ASN A 79 3.16 15.41 -17.60
C ASN A 79 4.45 15.85 -16.91
N VAL A 80 4.56 15.61 -15.62
CA VAL A 80 5.71 15.97 -14.78
C VAL A 80 6.12 14.75 -13.98
N PRO A 81 7.36 14.68 -13.48
CA PRO A 81 7.74 13.61 -12.55
C PRO A 81 6.83 13.62 -11.34
N TYR A 82 6.43 12.46 -10.90
CA TYR A 82 5.47 12.29 -9.81
C TYR A 82 5.83 11.10 -8.93
N THR A 83 5.22 11.06 -7.77
CA THR A 83 5.29 9.93 -6.85
C THR A 83 3.87 9.50 -6.50
N VAL A 84 3.61 8.20 -6.58
CA VAL A 84 2.34 7.63 -6.13
C VAL A 84 2.49 7.25 -4.66
N ILE A 85 1.51 7.63 -3.85
CA ILE A 85 1.49 7.32 -2.41
C ILE A 85 0.28 6.44 -2.11
N PHE A 86 0.54 5.22 -1.66
CA PHE A 86 -0.46 4.31 -1.10
C PHE A 86 -0.46 4.56 0.41
N ASP A 87 -1.52 5.15 0.92
CA ASP A 87 -1.59 5.57 2.32
C ASP A 87 -2.68 4.79 3.06
N ALA A 88 -2.29 3.72 3.69
CA ALA A 88 -3.17 2.89 4.50
C ALA A 88 -3.06 3.22 6.00
N GLY A 89 -2.48 4.38 6.33
CA GLY A 89 -2.34 4.85 7.71
C GLY A 89 -0.91 4.78 8.20
N THR A 90 -0.69 5.28 9.42
CA THR A 90 0.64 5.36 10.02
C THR A 90 1.31 3.98 10.04
N GLY A 91 2.53 3.91 9.50
CA GLY A 91 3.27 2.64 9.41
C GLY A 91 2.89 1.77 8.22
N HIS A 92 1.92 2.20 7.40
CA HIS A 92 1.41 1.45 6.25
C HIS A 92 1.37 2.32 5.01
N VAL A 93 2.45 3.08 4.76
CA VAL A 93 2.54 3.98 3.61
C VAL A 93 3.62 3.47 2.66
N LEU A 94 3.29 3.40 1.37
CA LEU A 94 4.24 3.08 0.32
C LEU A 94 4.33 4.25 -0.65
N LYS A 95 5.53 4.49 -1.17
CA LYS A 95 5.78 5.52 -2.18
C LYS A 95 6.42 4.88 -3.39
N ILE A 96 5.87 5.16 -4.57
CA ILE A 96 6.35 4.60 -5.83
C ILE A 96 6.74 5.77 -6.74
N ASP A 97 8.01 5.86 -7.08
CA ASP A 97 8.52 6.91 -7.97
C ASP A 97 8.09 6.63 -9.42
N SER A 98 7.71 7.69 -10.13
CA SER A 98 7.27 7.55 -11.53
C SER A 98 8.31 6.90 -12.43
N LYS A 99 9.59 7.07 -12.14
CA LYS A 99 10.65 6.42 -12.94
C LYS A 99 10.63 4.89 -12.86
N ASP A 100 9.99 4.35 -11.82
CA ASP A 100 9.89 2.90 -11.61
C ASP A 100 8.56 2.33 -12.15
N ILE A 101 7.71 3.17 -12.71
CA ILE A 101 6.42 2.76 -13.27
C ILE A 101 6.59 2.57 -14.78
N ILE A 102 6.54 1.33 -15.22
CA ILE A 102 6.74 0.94 -16.61
C ILE A 102 5.55 0.16 -17.13
N GLU A 103 5.52 -0.07 -18.43
CA GLU A 103 4.47 -0.86 -19.06
C GLU A 103 4.54 -2.34 -18.70
#